data_d52a11b31f99b1974a3f4f36164c79bf
#
_entry.id   d52a11b31f99b1974a3f4f36164c79bf
#
_cell.length_a   1.000
_cell.length_b   1.000
_cell.length_c   1.000
_cell.angle_alpha   90.00
_cell.angle_beta   90.00
_cell.angle_gamma   90.00
#
_symmetry.space_group_name_H-M   'P 1'
#
loop_
_entity.id
_entity.type
_entity.pdbx_description
1 polymer ?
#
loop_
_entity_poly.entity_id
_entity_poly.type
_entity_poly.pdbx_seq_one_letter_code
_entity_poly.pdbx_strand_id
1 'polypeptide(L)'
;SGGPLTVKALKDGDIQLANIYSSDPALADGTLTVLTDPKGLFLASHVVPLASSRVNDDAAAVINRVSAAMDAEDLVEMNRASTVEQKSASQIAHDWLISEGLLS
;
A
#
# COMPACT_ATOMS: atom_id res chain seq x y z
N SER A 1 16.66 0.17 7.14
CA SER A 1 15.68 0.12 6.06
C SER A 1 14.37 -0.54 6.52
N GLY A 2 13.36 0.25 6.82
CA GLY A 2 11.92 -0.03 6.78
C GLY A 2 11.32 -1.35 7.31
N GLY A 3 11.99 -2.11 8.14
CA GLY A 3 11.42 -3.34 8.67
C GLY A 3 10.83 -3.16 10.09
N PRO A 4 10.20 -4.20 10.67
CA PRO A 4 9.53 -4.12 11.97
C PRO A 4 10.43 -3.61 13.11
N LEU A 5 11.72 -3.92 13.09
CA LEU A 5 12.68 -3.43 14.06
C LEU A 5 12.92 -1.92 13.93
N THR A 6 12.95 -1.38 12.71
CA THR A 6 13.07 0.06 12.46
C THR A 6 11.83 0.80 12.95
N VAL A 7 10.64 0.28 12.66
CA VAL A 7 9.36 0.82 13.14
C VAL A 7 9.32 0.82 14.66
N LYS A 8 9.75 -0.29 15.30
CA LYS A 8 9.80 -0.37 16.75
C LYS A 8 10.74 0.67 17.33
N ALA A 9 11.98 0.78 16.84
CA ALA A 9 12.96 1.75 17.33
C ALA A 9 12.48 3.20 17.20
N LEU A 10 11.73 3.51 16.11
CA LEU A 10 11.13 4.83 15.90
C LEU A 10 10.00 5.10 16.91
N LYS A 11 9.12 4.12 17.16
CA LYS A 11 8.04 4.24 18.15
C LYS A 11 8.56 4.31 19.60
N ASP A 12 9.64 3.61 19.89
CA ASP A 12 10.28 3.64 21.22
C ASP A 12 11.10 4.92 21.46
N GLY A 13 11.37 5.71 20.41
CA GLY A 13 12.15 6.93 20.48
C GLY A 13 13.67 6.71 20.43
N ASP A 14 14.12 5.51 20.15
CA ASP A 14 15.56 5.18 20.00
C ASP A 14 16.15 5.87 18.78
N ILE A 15 15.34 6.09 17.74
CA ILE A 15 15.65 6.89 16.56
C ILE A 15 14.52 7.91 16.30
N GLN A 16 14.85 9.04 15.68
CA GLN A 16 13.92 10.14 15.46
C GLN A 16 13.42 10.22 14.01
N LEU A 17 14.10 9.54 13.08
CA LEU A 17 13.78 9.55 11.66
C LEU A 17 14.11 8.20 11.05
N ALA A 18 13.23 7.70 10.18
CA ALA A 18 13.43 6.47 9.46
C ALA A 18 12.82 6.55 8.05
N ASN A 19 13.37 5.77 7.13
CA ASN A 19 12.76 5.54 5.82
C ASN A 19 11.86 4.31 5.91
N ILE A 20 10.57 4.51 5.71
CA ILE A 20 9.51 3.49 5.76
C ILE A 20 8.69 3.61 4.48
N TYR A 21 8.25 2.49 3.92
CA TYR A 21 7.37 2.51 2.75
C TYR A 21 6.01 3.14 3.06
N SER A 22 5.46 3.90 2.13
CA SER A 22 4.13 4.53 2.28
C SER A 22 2.97 3.52 2.36
N SER A 23 3.22 2.25 2.03
CA SER A 23 2.27 1.14 2.18
C SER A 23 2.44 0.34 3.48
N ASP A 24 3.33 0.78 4.39
CA ASP A 24 3.59 0.04 5.64
C ASP A 24 2.38 0.14 6.58
N PRO A 25 1.87 -1.01 7.08
CA PRO A 25 0.71 -1.03 7.97
C PRO A 25 0.92 -0.30 9.29
N ALA A 26 2.19 -0.03 9.68
CA ALA A 26 2.49 0.78 10.86
C ALA A 26 2.03 2.25 10.76
N LEU A 27 1.68 2.72 9.56
CA LEU A 27 1.15 4.07 9.34
C LEU A 27 -0.35 4.16 9.65
N ALA A 28 -1.06 3.03 9.71
CA ALA A 28 -2.52 3.01 9.90
C ALA A 28 -2.97 3.55 11.28
N ASP A 29 -2.15 3.42 12.31
CA ASP A 29 -2.50 3.84 13.68
C ASP A 29 -2.25 5.33 13.97
N GLY A 30 -1.68 6.07 13.02
CA GLY A 30 -1.42 7.50 13.14
C GLY A 30 -0.36 7.88 14.18
N THR A 31 0.38 6.93 14.72
CA THR A 31 1.44 7.21 15.72
C THR A 31 2.72 7.76 15.10
N LEU A 32 2.89 7.58 13.79
CA LEU A 32 4.01 8.08 13.02
C LEU A 32 3.57 9.22 12.11
N THR A 33 4.42 10.24 11.99
CA THR A 33 4.19 11.38 11.09
C THR A 33 4.97 11.18 9.80
N VAL A 34 4.27 11.17 8.68
CA VAL A 34 4.91 11.14 7.35
C VAL A 34 5.38 12.55 6.99
N LEU A 35 6.65 12.68 6.65
CA LEU A 35 7.23 13.95 6.22
C LEU A 35 7.14 14.08 4.70
N THR A 36 6.92 15.29 4.23
CA THR A 36 6.96 15.60 2.79
C THR A 36 8.40 15.67 2.30
N ASP A 37 8.61 15.27 1.04
CA ASP A 37 9.90 15.40 0.34
C ASP A 37 9.79 16.40 -0.82
N PRO A 38 9.80 17.71 -0.52
CA PRO A 38 9.62 18.75 -1.56
C PRO A 38 10.80 18.84 -2.53
N LYS A 39 11.93 18.19 -2.24
CA LYS A 39 13.12 18.18 -3.09
C LYS A 39 13.28 16.89 -3.89
N GLY A 40 12.41 15.90 -3.68
CA GLY A 40 12.45 14.64 -4.40
C GLY A 40 13.75 13.84 -4.14
N LEU A 41 14.21 13.79 -2.89
CA LEU A 41 15.40 13.04 -2.51
C LEU A 41 15.19 11.53 -2.64
N PHE A 42 13.94 11.09 -2.47
CA PHE A 42 13.53 9.69 -2.60
C PHE A 42 12.70 9.53 -3.87
N LEU A 43 13.09 8.59 -4.72
CA LEU A 43 12.29 8.23 -5.89
C LEU A 43 11.02 7.52 -5.43
N ALA A 44 9.88 8.00 -5.90
CA ALA A 44 8.61 7.34 -5.66
C ALA A 44 8.58 5.97 -6.33
N SER A 45 8.21 4.95 -5.57
CA SER A 45 7.94 3.61 -6.10
C SER A 45 6.43 3.46 -6.33
N HIS A 46 6.06 2.81 -7.42
CA HIS A 46 4.67 2.55 -7.75
C HIS A 46 4.42 1.06 -7.87
N VAL A 47 3.25 0.62 -7.41
CA VAL A 47 2.74 -0.71 -7.72
C VAL A 47 2.15 -0.66 -9.13
N VAL A 48 2.70 -1.46 -10.04
CA VAL A 48 2.25 -1.50 -11.44
C VAL A 48 1.94 -2.94 -11.86
N PRO A 49 0.83 -3.17 -12.57
CA PRO A 49 0.55 -4.48 -13.13
C PRO A 49 1.50 -4.78 -14.30
N LEU A 50 2.10 -5.97 -14.31
CA LEU A 50 2.87 -6.48 -15.43
C LEU A 50 2.05 -7.56 -16.14
N ALA A 51 1.69 -7.30 -17.38
CA ALA A 51 0.86 -8.20 -18.18
C ALA A 51 1.63 -8.76 -19.37
N SER A 52 1.35 -10.03 -19.70
CA SER A 52 1.83 -10.66 -20.94
C SER A 52 1.16 -10.01 -22.14
N SER A 53 1.84 -10.03 -23.31
CA SER A 53 1.27 -9.61 -24.60
C SER A 53 0.05 -10.43 -25.05
N ARG A 54 -0.28 -11.52 -24.36
CA ARG A 54 -1.48 -12.32 -24.59
C ARG A 54 -2.74 -11.76 -23.89
N VAL A 55 -2.57 -10.78 -23.01
CA VAL A 55 -3.71 -10.07 -22.37
C VAL A 55 -4.32 -9.15 -23.45
N ASN A 56 -5.61 -9.34 -23.73
CA ASN A 56 -6.33 -8.51 -24.70
C ASN A 56 -6.67 -7.13 -24.12
N ASP A 57 -7.09 -6.21 -24.98
CA ASP A 57 -7.36 -4.82 -24.61
C ASP A 57 -8.49 -4.68 -23.57
N ASP A 58 -9.52 -5.54 -23.63
CA ASP A 58 -10.63 -5.50 -22.66
C ASP A 58 -10.14 -5.88 -21.25
N ALA A 59 -9.34 -6.94 -21.14
CA ALA A 59 -8.76 -7.33 -19.88
C ALA A 59 -7.76 -6.28 -19.37
N ALA A 60 -6.96 -5.69 -20.26
CA ALA A 60 -6.04 -4.60 -19.90
C ALA A 60 -6.81 -3.37 -19.39
N ALA A 61 -7.94 -3.02 -19.99
CA ALA A 61 -8.80 -1.92 -19.55
C ALA A 61 -9.35 -2.16 -18.13
N VAL A 62 -9.75 -3.39 -17.80
CA VAL A 62 -10.20 -3.74 -16.44
C VAL A 62 -9.05 -3.60 -15.42
N ILE A 63 -7.87 -4.15 -15.73
CA ILE A 63 -6.68 -4.05 -14.88
C ILE A 63 -6.31 -2.58 -14.64
N ASN A 64 -6.35 -1.75 -15.69
CA ASN A 64 -6.04 -0.33 -15.59
C ASN A 64 -7.05 0.43 -14.70
N ARG A 65 -8.33 0.07 -14.73
CA ARG A 65 -9.34 0.66 -13.84
C ARG A 65 -9.04 0.34 -12.38
N VAL A 66 -8.70 -0.90 -12.07
CA VAL A 66 -8.29 -1.31 -10.71
C VAL A 66 -7.05 -0.55 -10.27
N SER A 67 -6.04 -0.48 -11.14
CA SER A 67 -4.79 0.24 -10.85
C SER A 67 -4.99 1.73 -10.63
N ALA A 68 -5.92 2.36 -11.36
CA ALA A 68 -6.21 3.78 -11.23
C ALA A 68 -7.02 4.14 -9.98
N ALA A 69 -7.76 3.19 -9.43
CA ALA A 69 -8.53 3.38 -8.19
C ALA A 69 -7.68 3.24 -6.93
N MET A 70 -6.57 2.50 -7.00
CA MET A 70 -5.74 2.15 -5.84
C MET A 70 -4.77 3.27 -5.48
N ASP A 71 -4.76 3.70 -4.24
CA ASP A 71 -3.81 4.66 -3.71
C ASP A 71 -2.93 4.09 -2.57
N ALA A 72 -2.13 4.95 -1.94
CA ALA A 72 -1.21 4.53 -0.87
C ALA A 72 -1.96 4.18 0.42
N GLU A 73 -3.08 4.84 0.72
CA GLU A 73 -3.88 4.60 1.92
C GLU A 73 -4.59 3.24 1.82
N ASP A 74 -5.08 2.89 0.63
CA ASP A 74 -5.64 1.56 0.35
C ASP A 74 -4.61 0.46 0.65
N LEU A 75 -3.37 0.65 0.20
CA LEU A 75 -2.29 -0.33 0.44
C LEU A 75 -1.96 -0.47 1.94
N VAL A 76 -1.96 0.62 2.70
CA VAL A 76 -1.79 0.58 4.17
C VAL A 76 -2.90 -0.24 4.81
N GLU A 77 -4.16 0.02 4.46
CA GLU A 77 -5.31 -0.71 5.02
C GLU A 77 -5.33 -2.18 4.62
N MET A 78 -5.08 -2.50 3.35
CA MET A 78 -4.98 -3.89 2.90
C MET A 78 -3.85 -4.65 3.60
N ASN A 79 -2.68 -4.02 3.78
CA ASN A 79 -1.57 -4.61 4.51
C ASN A 79 -1.88 -4.77 6.00
N ARG A 80 -2.58 -3.81 6.61
CA ARG A 80 -3.07 -3.93 7.99
C ARG A 80 -4.07 -5.08 8.14
N ALA A 81 -5.04 -5.18 7.24
CA ALA A 81 -6.01 -6.27 7.24
C ALA A 81 -5.32 -7.66 7.12
N SER A 82 -4.25 -7.74 6.33
CA SER A 82 -3.46 -8.97 6.18
C SER A 82 -2.64 -9.30 7.43
N THR A 83 -1.91 -8.31 7.98
CA THR A 83 -0.91 -8.57 9.03
C THR A 83 -1.50 -8.55 10.43
N VAL A 84 -2.47 -7.69 10.70
CA VAL A 84 -3.10 -7.51 12.02
C VAL A 84 -4.39 -8.32 12.14
N GLU A 85 -5.28 -8.23 11.13
CA GLU A 85 -6.58 -8.93 11.18
C GLU A 85 -6.50 -10.37 10.63
N GLN A 86 -5.37 -10.77 10.05
CA GLN A 86 -5.13 -12.11 9.50
C GLN A 86 -6.14 -12.51 8.41
N LYS A 87 -6.71 -11.54 7.70
CA LYS A 87 -7.60 -11.79 6.56
C LYS A 87 -6.82 -12.38 5.38
N SER A 88 -7.46 -13.24 4.61
CA SER A 88 -6.86 -13.78 3.38
C SER A 88 -6.79 -12.71 2.29
N ALA A 89 -5.81 -12.81 1.39
CA ALA A 89 -5.67 -11.90 0.25
C ALA A 89 -6.94 -11.84 -0.62
N SER A 90 -7.62 -12.97 -0.81
CA SER A 90 -8.89 -13.02 -1.57
C SER A 90 -10.01 -12.22 -0.89
N GLN A 91 -10.13 -12.32 0.43
CA GLN A 91 -11.11 -11.55 1.19
C GLN A 91 -10.83 -10.05 1.10
N ILE A 92 -9.56 -9.65 1.31
CA ILE A 92 -9.15 -8.24 1.25
C ILE A 92 -9.42 -7.66 -0.13
N ALA A 93 -9.01 -8.36 -1.19
CA ALA A 93 -9.21 -7.89 -2.56
C ALA A 93 -10.71 -7.79 -2.91
N HIS A 94 -11.52 -8.76 -2.50
CA HIS A 94 -12.96 -8.74 -2.74
C HIS A 94 -13.63 -7.56 -2.04
N ASP A 95 -13.36 -7.37 -0.75
CA ASP A 95 -13.94 -6.28 0.05
C ASP A 95 -13.57 -4.91 -0.52
N TRP A 96 -12.29 -4.73 -0.91
CA TRP A 96 -11.82 -3.49 -1.52
C TRP A 96 -12.44 -3.23 -2.89
N LEU A 97 -12.56 -4.25 -3.76
CA LEU A 97 -13.19 -4.09 -5.07
C LEU A 97 -14.68 -3.69 -4.96
N ILE A 98 -15.38 -4.19 -3.94
CA ILE A 98 -16.75 -3.78 -3.65
C ILE A 98 -16.80 -2.33 -3.16
N SER A 99 -15.91 -1.93 -2.23
CA SER A 99 -15.88 -0.57 -1.70
C SER A 99 -15.62 0.47 -2.78
N GLU A 100 -14.77 0.12 -3.77
CA GLU A 100 -14.48 0.98 -4.94
C GLU A 100 -15.55 0.91 -6.05
N GLY A 101 -16.59 0.10 -5.89
CA GLY A 101 -17.63 -0.08 -6.90
C GLY A 101 -17.14 -0.75 -8.19
N LEU A 102 -16.02 -1.46 -8.13
CA LEU A 102 -15.43 -2.19 -9.24
C LEU A 102 -15.96 -3.61 -9.37
N LEU A 103 -16.59 -4.10 -8.31
CA LEU A 103 -17.27 -5.40 -8.24
C LEU A 103 -18.64 -5.20 -7.58
N SER A 104 -19.65 -5.92 -8.07
CA SER A 104 -21.04 -5.91 -7.55
C SER A 104 -21.40 -7.25 -6.93
#